data_425651fe0c6c26bd6a95e61e8cb1e32d
#
_entry.id   425651fe0c6c26bd6a95e61e8cb1e32d
#
_cell.length_a   1.000
_cell.length_b   1.000
_cell.length_c   1.000
_cell.angle_alpha   90.00
_cell.angle_beta   90.00
_cell.angle_gamma   90.00
#
_symmetry.space_group_name_H-M   'P 1'
#
loop_
_entity.id
_entity.type
_entity.pdbx_description
1 polymer ?
#
loop_
_entity_poly.entity_id
_entity_poly.type
_entity_poly.pdbx_seq_one_letter_code
_entity_poly.pdbx_strand_id
1 'polypeptide(L)'
;QGKIYTSQTPLNKDVQGIVLFSRGKLVQEHSSFDDRANDNFFQYMSGSFDVDFIDSSFDVDNCSTDRKSLAWDIDENEELYKLQELLKKLVSIAQKKWREQRKEEKKKKVSSHGHDIDEWIKSLNPAEKSLAQKLTNAIIENDDINENTAAEYIGCIKDMYSFEGFKQFTAELDELQELDNEHAIRLLTDWNNIEAKEYAKIAIGRIKTIEQFEKFIRTDASERDVIQKFLEEFPWLLDPKMSKFEREITYTNLLKRN
;
A
#
# COMPACT_ATOMS: atom_id res chain seq x y z
N GLN A 1 -0.91 38.31 -0.08
CA GLN A 1 -1.16 37.33 0.99
C GLN A 1 -1.83 36.11 0.38
N GLY A 2 -1.54 34.88 0.91
CA GLY A 2 -2.17 33.68 0.32
C GLY A 2 -2.08 32.46 1.21
N LYS A 3 -2.78 31.40 0.77
CA LYS A 3 -2.86 30.12 1.47
C LYS A 3 -2.89 28.99 0.48
N ILE A 4 -2.22 27.86 0.83
CA ILE A 4 -2.34 26.58 0.14
C ILE A 4 -2.95 25.59 1.13
N TYR A 5 -3.93 24.85 0.68
CA TYR A 5 -4.61 23.78 1.39
C TYR A 5 -4.36 22.46 0.71
N THR A 6 -4.23 21.40 1.50
CA THR A 6 -4.19 20.04 0.98
C THR A 6 -5.32 19.22 1.59
N SER A 7 -5.90 18.33 0.80
CA SER A 7 -6.98 17.41 1.22
C SER A 7 -6.45 15.99 1.37
N GLN A 8 -7.15 15.18 2.16
CA GLN A 8 -6.92 13.72 2.25
C GLN A 8 -7.56 12.96 1.08
N THR A 9 -8.61 13.52 0.47
CA THR A 9 -9.30 12.95 -0.68
C THR A 9 -9.17 13.87 -1.89
N PRO A 10 -9.23 13.33 -3.13
CA PRO A 10 -9.20 14.15 -4.33
C PRO A 10 -10.31 15.22 -4.32
N LEU A 11 -9.93 16.44 -4.65
CA LEU A 11 -10.83 17.59 -4.77
C LEU A 11 -11.57 17.55 -6.11
N ASN A 12 -12.71 18.26 -6.19
CA ASN A 12 -13.37 18.49 -7.46
C ASN A 12 -12.45 19.30 -8.40
N LYS A 13 -12.48 19.00 -9.69
CA LYS A 13 -11.63 19.65 -10.70
C LYS A 13 -11.70 21.16 -10.69
N ASP A 14 -12.87 21.71 -10.37
CA ASP A 14 -13.11 23.15 -10.36
C ASP A 14 -12.42 23.92 -9.22
N VAL A 15 -11.82 23.20 -8.26
CA VAL A 15 -11.12 23.80 -7.11
C VAL A 15 -9.67 23.30 -6.97
N GLN A 16 -9.21 22.47 -7.91
CA GLN A 16 -7.83 21.97 -7.92
C GLN A 16 -6.87 23.05 -8.39
N GLY A 17 -5.76 23.27 -7.68
CA GLY A 17 -4.73 24.23 -8.03
C GLY A 17 -4.86 25.56 -7.31
N ILE A 18 -4.08 26.52 -7.75
CA ILE A 18 -3.97 27.86 -7.16
C ILE A 18 -4.65 28.89 -8.05
N VAL A 19 -5.46 29.75 -7.45
CA VAL A 19 -6.05 30.92 -8.07
C VAL A 19 -5.37 32.18 -7.59
N LEU A 20 -5.25 33.19 -8.45
CA LEU A 20 -4.70 34.49 -8.07
C LEU A 20 -5.77 35.57 -8.18
N PHE A 21 -5.78 36.44 -7.19
CA PHE A 21 -6.67 37.62 -7.14
C PHE A 21 -5.84 38.90 -7.07
N SER A 22 -6.30 39.95 -7.76
CA SER A 22 -5.82 41.31 -7.58
C SER A 22 -6.99 42.20 -7.24
N ARG A 23 -6.89 42.92 -6.12
CA ARG A 23 -7.97 43.82 -5.61
C ARG A 23 -9.33 43.13 -5.55
N GLY A 24 -9.33 41.83 -5.15
CA GLY A 24 -10.54 41.02 -5.05
C GLY A 24 -11.12 40.53 -6.38
N LYS A 25 -10.44 40.76 -7.52
CA LYS A 25 -10.83 40.25 -8.84
C LYS A 25 -9.92 39.10 -9.24
N LEU A 26 -10.49 38.06 -9.87
CA LEU A 26 -9.73 36.96 -10.43
C LEU A 26 -8.81 37.45 -11.55
N VAL A 27 -7.52 37.07 -11.50
CA VAL A 27 -6.52 37.42 -12.53
C VAL A 27 -5.81 36.18 -13.08
N GLN A 28 -5.93 35.05 -12.41
CA GLN A 28 -5.44 33.74 -12.87
C GLN A 28 -6.38 32.66 -12.38
N GLU A 29 -6.95 31.88 -13.31
CA GLU A 29 -7.70 30.66 -12.97
C GLU A 29 -6.80 29.58 -12.38
N HIS A 30 -7.38 28.52 -11.86
CA HIS A 30 -6.70 27.41 -11.21
C HIS A 30 -5.52 26.89 -12.04
N SER A 31 -4.34 26.96 -11.46
CA SER A 31 -3.09 26.51 -12.08
C SER A 31 -2.26 25.69 -11.08
N SER A 32 -1.52 24.74 -11.61
CA SER A 32 -0.60 23.92 -10.82
C SER A 32 0.68 24.63 -10.45
N PHE A 33 1.11 25.61 -11.24
CA PHE A 33 2.42 26.28 -11.15
C PHE A 33 3.60 25.31 -11.02
N ASP A 34 3.48 24.11 -11.59
CA ASP A 34 4.52 23.10 -11.62
C ASP A 34 4.61 22.52 -13.04
N ASP A 35 5.84 22.31 -13.51
CA ASP A 35 6.10 21.73 -14.82
C ASP A 35 5.81 20.22 -14.89
N ARG A 36 5.54 19.59 -13.71
CA ARG A 36 5.20 18.17 -13.56
C ARG A 36 3.68 17.96 -13.56
N ALA A 37 3.04 18.22 -14.70
CA ALA A 37 1.58 18.14 -14.88
C ALA A 37 0.95 16.75 -14.57
N ASN A 38 1.74 15.71 -14.38
CA ASN A 38 1.28 14.34 -14.10
C ASN A 38 1.41 13.92 -12.63
N ASP A 39 1.74 14.85 -11.71
CA ASP A 39 1.84 14.50 -10.30
C ASP A 39 0.44 14.47 -9.66
N ASN A 40 0.08 13.33 -9.06
CA ASN A 40 -1.21 13.13 -8.37
C ASN A 40 -1.47 14.17 -7.27
N PHE A 41 -0.45 14.85 -6.76
CA PHE A 41 -0.57 15.87 -5.73
C PHE A 41 -1.58 16.98 -6.09
N PHE A 42 -1.68 17.38 -7.36
CA PHE A 42 -2.60 18.45 -7.77
C PHE A 42 -4.07 18.16 -7.52
N GLN A 43 -4.44 16.89 -7.54
CA GLN A 43 -5.82 16.49 -7.22
C GLN A 43 -6.17 16.74 -5.74
N TYR A 44 -5.17 16.94 -4.90
CA TYR A 44 -5.32 17.12 -3.45
C TYR A 44 -5.01 18.55 -3.00
N MET A 45 -4.63 19.44 -3.91
CA MET A 45 -4.19 20.80 -3.59
C MET A 45 -5.18 21.85 -4.08
N SER A 46 -5.47 22.84 -3.23
CA SER A 46 -6.17 24.08 -3.56
C SER A 46 -5.48 25.25 -2.88
N GLY A 47 -5.56 26.43 -3.46
CA GLY A 47 -4.98 27.60 -2.85
C GLY A 47 -5.43 28.91 -3.49
N SER A 48 -5.22 30.01 -2.78
CA SER A 48 -5.48 31.35 -3.29
C SER A 48 -4.42 32.34 -2.80
N PHE A 49 -4.08 33.27 -3.67
CA PHE A 49 -3.14 34.35 -3.33
C PHE A 49 -3.65 35.70 -3.82
N ASP A 50 -3.50 36.72 -2.97
CA ASP A 50 -3.73 38.11 -3.34
C ASP A 50 -2.41 38.69 -3.84
N VAL A 51 -2.42 39.19 -5.07
CA VAL A 51 -1.25 39.68 -5.81
C VAL A 51 -1.48 41.08 -6.33
N ASP A 52 -1.95 41.98 -5.46
CA ASP A 52 -2.38 43.35 -5.79
C ASP A 52 -1.27 44.18 -6.47
N PHE A 53 -0.01 43.82 -6.29
CA PHE A 53 1.13 44.50 -6.88
C PHE A 53 1.14 44.48 -8.42
N ILE A 54 0.51 43.49 -9.03
CA ILE A 54 0.47 43.36 -10.50
C ILE A 54 -0.31 44.50 -11.18
N ASP A 55 -1.23 45.12 -10.45
CA ASP A 55 -2.01 46.25 -10.90
C ASP A 55 -1.38 47.63 -10.49
N SER A 56 -0.17 47.61 -9.96
CA SER A 56 0.53 48.82 -9.48
C SER A 56 1.20 49.59 -10.61
N SER A 57 1.49 48.92 -11.73
CA SER A 57 2.06 49.51 -12.93
C SER A 57 0.92 49.86 -13.91
N PHE A 58 0.74 51.14 -14.20
CA PHE A 58 -0.31 51.61 -15.09
C PHE A 58 0.01 51.46 -16.59
N ASP A 59 1.25 51.09 -16.90
CA ASP A 59 1.75 51.13 -18.27
C ASP A 59 1.61 49.82 -19.03
N VAL A 60 1.40 48.69 -18.31
CA VAL A 60 1.29 47.35 -18.93
C VAL A 60 0.13 46.57 -18.26
N ASP A 61 -0.83 46.12 -19.07
CA ASP A 61 -1.88 45.21 -18.59
C ASP A 61 -1.29 43.79 -18.56
N ASN A 62 -0.99 43.30 -17.35
CA ASN A 62 -0.43 41.98 -17.10
C ASN A 62 -1.47 40.85 -17.17
N CYS A 63 -2.75 41.17 -17.39
CA CYS A 63 -3.82 40.20 -17.43
C CYS A 63 -4.32 39.98 -18.85
N SER A 64 -4.71 38.74 -19.17
CA SER A 64 -5.47 38.45 -20.39
C SER A 64 -6.80 39.21 -20.40
N THR A 65 -7.32 39.51 -21.61
CA THR A 65 -8.58 40.29 -21.80
C THR A 65 -9.77 39.62 -21.08
N ASP A 66 -9.78 38.30 -20.96
CA ASP A 66 -10.82 37.54 -20.28
C ASP A 66 -10.52 37.35 -18.77
N ARG A 67 -9.40 37.88 -18.27
CA ARG A 67 -8.92 37.79 -16.87
C ARG A 67 -8.78 36.37 -16.35
N LYS A 68 -8.45 35.43 -17.24
CA LYS A 68 -8.27 34.00 -16.87
C LYS A 68 -6.84 33.61 -16.68
N SER A 69 -5.90 34.39 -17.21
CA SER A 69 -4.47 34.14 -17.09
C SER A 69 -3.67 35.44 -17.01
N LEU A 70 -2.52 35.33 -16.33
CA LEU A 70 -1.49 36.35 -16.39
C LEU A 70 -0.57 36.11 -17.58
N ALA A 71 0.02 37.19 -18.12
CA ALA A 71 1.04 37.14 -19.15
C ALA A 71 2.39 36.67 -18.51
N TRP A 72 2.59 35.38 -18.40
CA TRP A 72 3.78 34.77 -17.81
C TRP A 72 5.02 34.86 -18.71
N ASP A 73 5.05 35.79 -19.66
CA ASP A 73 6.19 35.96 -20.54
C ASP A 73 7.35 36.57 -19.79
N ILE A 74 8.40 35.77 -19.66
CA ILE A 74 9.53 36.00 -18.72
C ILE A 74 10.39 37.19 -19.18
N ASP A 75 10.44 37.44 -20.50
CA ASP A 75 11.31 38.48 -21.07
C ASP A 75 10.80 39.90 -20.87
N GLU A 76 9.52 40.08 -20.53
CA GLU A 76 8.87 41.37 -20.40
C GLU A 76 8.58 41.82 -18.97
N ASN A 77 8.48 40.92 -17.96
CA ASN A 77 8.09 41.28 -16.61
C ASN A 77 8.81 40.49 -15.50
N GLU A 78 9.87 41.11 -14.94
CA GLU A 78 10.68 40.52 -13.85
C GLU A 78 9.87 40.21 -12.58
N GLU A 79 8.82 40.98 -12.28
CA GLU A 79 8.00 40.79 -11.08
C GLU A 79 7.10 39.55 -11.22
N LEU A 80 6.50 39.33 -12.39
CA LEU A 80 5.73 38.12 -12.67
C LEU A 80 6.60 36.86 -12.65
N TYR A 81 7.82 36.95 -13.19
CA TYR A 81 8.77 35.85 -13.09
C TYR A 81 9.08 35.49 -11.63
N LYS A 82 9.39 36.49 -10.80
CA LYS A 82 9.64 36.28 -9.38
C LYS A 82 8.44 35.68 -8.66
N LEU A 83 7.21 36.12 -9.01
CA LEU A 83 5.98 35.53 -8.49
C LEU A 83 5.83 34.08 -8.88
N GLN A 84 6.04 33.74 -10.15
CA GLN A 84 5.95 32.38 -10.65
C GLN A 84 6.93 31.44 -9.91
N GLU A 85 8.18 31.85 -9.78
CA GLU A 85 9.19 31.09 -9.08
C GLU A 85 8.85 30.91 -7.58
N LEU A 86 8.29 31.97 -6.96
CA LEU A 86 7.80 31.86 -5.58
C LEU A 86 6.66 30.85 -5.45
N LEU A 87 5.68 30.89 -6.36
CA LEU A 87 4.54 29.96 -6.36
C LEU A 87 5.01 28.52 -6.59
N LYS A 88 5.91 28.26 -7.56
CA LYS A 88 6.54 26.95 -7.79
C LYS A 88 7.22 26.43 -6.51
N LYS A 89 7.97 27.27 -5.83
CA LYS A 89 8.64 26.93 -4.57
C LYS A 89 7.66 26.60 -3.45
N LEU A 90 6.59 27.38 -3.32
CA LEU A 90 5.56 27.14 -2.30
C LEU A 90 4.79 25.86 -2.57
N VAL A 91 4.46 25.56 -3.83
CA VAL A 91 3.85 24.28 -4.24
C VAL A 91 4.75 23.12 -3.89
N SER A 92 6.04 23.18 -4.21
CA SER A 92 7.02 22.14 -3.87
C SER A 92 7.11 21.88 -2.37
N ILE A 93 7.08 22.94 -1.55
CA ILE A 93 7.07 22.82 -0.09
C ILE A 93 5.78 22.16 0.40
N ALA A 94 4.63 22.57 -0.14
CA ALA A 94 3.33 22.00 0.20
C ALA A 94 3.26 20.50 -0.15
N GLN A 95 3.74 20.14 -1.33
CA GLN A 95 3.83 18.75 -1.80
C GLN A 95 4.69 17.88 -0.87
N LYS A 96 5.89 18.38 -0.50
CA LYS A 96 6.77 17.65 0.41
C LYS A 96 6.10 17.40 1.77
N LYS A 97 5.47 18.42 2.36
CA LYS A 97 4.73 18.27 3.61
C LYS A 97 3.56 17.31 3.52
N TRP A 98 2.79 17.37 2.43
CA TRP A 98 1.67 16.49 2.17
C TRP A 98 2.12 15.03 2.09
N ARG A 99 3.22 14.73 1.37
CA ARG A 99 3.80 13.39 1.30
C ARG A 99 4.27 12.89 2.67
N GLU A 100 4.96 13.74 3.42
CA GLU A 100 5.40 13.40 4.78
C GLU A 100 4.21 13.07 5.70
N GLN A 101 3.14 13.88 5.66
CA GLN A 101 1.93 13.62 6.44
C GLN A 101 1.26 12.29 6.05
N ARG A 102 1.11 12.02 4.76
CA ARG A 102 0.53 10.75 4.28
C ARG A 102 1.35 9.53 4.70
N LYS A 103 2.67 9.62 4.63
CA LYS A 103 3.55 8.56 5.15
C LYS A 103 3.29 8.28 6.63
N GLU A 104 3.22 9.32 7.44
CA GLU A 104 2.96 9.18 8.88
C GLU A 104 1.56 8.64 9.18
N GLU A 105 0.55 9.06 8.45
CA GLU A 105 -0.82 8.56 8.57
C GLU A 105 -0.89 7.07 8.20
N LYS A 106 -0.25 6.66 7.10
CA LYS A 106 -0.14 5.24 6.72
C LYS A 106 0.54 4.41 7.80
N LYS A 107 1.70 4.86 8.31
CA LYS A 107 2.41 4.16 9.40
C LYS A 107 1.55 4.01 10.64
N LYS A 108 0.87 5.08 11.07
CA LYS A 108 -0.05 5.04 12.23
C LYS A 108 -1.19 4.04 12.00
N LYS A 109 -1.77 4.04 10.81
CA LYS A 109 -2.86 3.12 10.47
C LYS A 109 -2.39 1.66 10.49
N VAL A 110 -1.25 1.38 9.88
CA VAL A 110 -0.62 0.05 9.89
C VAL A 110 -0.36 -0.42 11.32
N SER A 111 0.21 0.44 12.17
CA SER A 111 0.44 0.13 13.58
C SER A 111 -0.86 -0.11 14.35
N SER A 112 -1.94 0.65 14.06
CA SER A 112 -3.26 0.46 14.70
C SER A 112 -3.92 -0.87 14.34
N HIS A 113 -3.54 -1.51 13.22
CA HIS A 113 -3.96 -2.85 12.84
C HIS A 113 -3.07 -3.97 13.42
N GLY A 114 -2.20 -3.65 14.37
CA GLY A 114 -1.31 -4.62 15.02
C GLY A 114 -0.06 -4.98 14.19
N HIS A 115 0.25 -4.18 13.18
CA HIS A 115 1.41 -4.38 12.32
C HIS A 115 2.51 -3.35 12.64
N ASP A 116 3.23 -3.54 13.75
CA ASP A 116 4.45 -2.75 13.97
C ASP A 116 5.52 -3.21 12.98
N ILE A 117 5.75 -2.36 11.94
CA ILE A 117 6.67 -2.67 10.85
C ILE A 117 8.10 -2.79 11.37
N ASP A 118 8.52 -1.86 12.24
CA ASP A 118 9.91 -1.78 12.69
C ASP A 118 10.26 -2.98 13.60
N GLU A 119 9.34 -3.36 14.49
CA GLU A 119 9.50 -4.51 15.36
C GLU A 119 9.50 -5.82 14.55
N TRP A 120 8.59 -5.93 13.58
CA TRP A 120 8.52 -7.09 12.71
C TRP A 120 9.79 -7.24 11.86
N ILE A 121 10.26 -6.18 11.20
CA ILE A 121 11.49 -6.22 10.40
C ILE A 121 12.69 -6.60 11.28
N LYS A 122 12.77 -6.12 12.52
CA LYS A 122 13.83 -6.50 13.46
C LYS A 122 13.82 -8.00 13.78
N SER A 123 12.65 -8.62 13.81
CA SER A 123 12.49 -10.04 14.10
C SER A 123 12.91 -10.98 12.96
N LEU A 124 12.98 -10.48 11.72
CA LEU A 124 13.39 -11.24 10.55
C LEU A 124 14.89 -11.56 10.56
N ASN A 125 15.30 -12.60 9.83
CA ASN A 125 16.70 -12.85 9.62
C ASN A 125 17.34 -11.84 8.64
N PRO A 126 18.68 -11.68 8.62
CA PRO A 126 19.34 -10.65 7.80
C PRO A 126 19.01 -10.70 6.31
N ALA A 127 18.85 -11.89 5.72
CA ALA A 127 18.53 -12.06 4.30
C ALA A 127 17.09 -11.60 3.97
N GLU A 128 16.15 -11.84 4.90
CA GLU A 128 14.75 -11.45 4.73
C GLU A 128 14.53 -9.94 4.96
N LYS A 129 15.36 -9.29 5.80
CA LYS A 129 15.20 -7.87 6.16
C LYS A 129 15.25 -6.93 4.97
N SER A 130 16.19 -7.15 4.06
CA SER A 130 16.40 -6.26 2.91
C SER A 130 15.14 -6.17 2.05
N LEU A 131 14.59 -7.31 1.64
CA LEU A 131 13.39 -7.35 0.82
C LEU A 131 12.14 -6.86 1.58
N ALA A 132 11.95 -7.28 2.85
CA ALA A 132 10.85 -6.82 3.68
C ALA A 132 10.82 -5.29 3.78
N GLN A 133 11.99 -4.67 3.95
CA GLN A 133 12.15 -3.22 4.02
C GLN A 133 11.84 -2.54 2.68
N LYS A 134 12.30 -3.11 1.57
CA LYS A 134 11.99 -2.60 0.22
C LYS A 134 10.47 -2.67 -0.04
N LEU A 135 9.82 -3.79 0.23
CA LEU A 135 8.38 -3.97 0.01
C LEU A 135 7.55 -3.03 0.89
N THR A 136 7.85 -2.93 2.18
CA THR A 136 7.12 -2.04 3.09
C THR A 136 7.32 -0.56 2.73
N ASN A 137 8.55 -0.18 2.36
CA ASN A 137 8.82 1.19 1.92
C ASN A 137 8.07 1.51 0.62
N ALA A 138 8.05 0.59 -0.36
CA ALA A 138 7.32 0.77 -1.60
C ALA A 138 5.82 1.06 -1.37
N ILE A 139 5.19 0.37 -0.42
CA ILE A 139 3.78 0.60 -0.07
C ILE A 139 3.59 1.91 0.67
N ILE A 140 4.43 2.20 1.65
CA ILE A 140 4.32 3.42 2.46
C ILE A 140 4.58 4.68 1.62
N GLU A 141 5.51 4.59 0.66
CA GLU A 141 5.92 5.72 -0.17
C GLU A 141 5.05 5.94 -1.41
N ASN A 142 4.23 4.96 -1.80
CA ASN A 142 3.35 5.09 -2.94
C ASN A 142 2.16 6.00 -2.64
N ASP A 143 2.08 7.14 -3.35
CA ASP A 143 1.04 8.15 -3.16
C ASP A 143 -0.37 7.66 -3.58
N ASP A 144 -0.48 6.64 -4.43
CA ASP A 144 -1.75 6.08 -4.91
C ASP A 144 -2.41 5.13 -3.91
N ILE A 145 -1.62 4.62 -2.94
CA ILE A 145 -2.10 3.69 -1.92
C ILE A 145 -2.60 4.49 -0.70
N ASN A 146 -3.87 4.31 -0.34
CA ASN A 146 -4.44 4.90 0.87
C ASN A 146 -4.03 4.12 2.15
N GLU A 147 -4.34 4.69 3.33
CA GLU A 147 -3.91 4.18 4.63
C GLU A 147 -4.48 2.78 4.95
N ASN A 148 -5.74 2.49 4.55
CA ASN A 148 -6.38 1.20 4.77
C ASN A 148 -5.75 0.13 3.88
N THR A 149 -5.61 0.41 2.59
CA THR A 149 -4.97 -0.49 1.63
C THR A 149 -3.51 -0.74 1.98
N ALA A 150 -2.78 0.27 2.50
CA ALA A 150 -1.42 0.08 2.99
C ALA A 150 -1.37 -0.91 4.17
N ALA A 151 -2.31 -0.82 5.12
CA ALA A 151 -2.39 -1.75 6.24
C ALA A 151 -2.68 -3.19 5.78
N GLU A 152 -3.61 -3.35 4.83
CA GLU A 152 -3.94 -4.67 4.24
C GLU A 152 -2.72 -5.27 3.52
N TYR A 153 -2.02 -4.50 2.70
CA TYR A 153 -0.85 -4.98 1.96
C TYR A 153 0.31 -5.36 2.89
N ILE A 154 0.56 -4.57 3.93
CA ILE A 154 1.60 -4.90 4.92
C ILE A 154 1.22 -6.13 5.74
N GLY A 155 -0.06 -6.30 6.08
CA GLY A 155 -0.57 -7.54 6.66
C GLY A 155 -0.28 -8.73 5.75
N CYS A 156 -0.63 -8.64 4.49
CA CYS A 156 -0.37 -9.66 3.48
C CYS A 156 1.12 -10.00 3.37
N ILE A 157 2.01 -9.00 3.34
CA ILE A 157 3.46 -9.23 3.32
C ILE A 157 3.91 -10.02 4.56
N LYS A 158 3.44 -9.65 5.76
CA LYS A 158 3.78 -10.38 6.99
C LYS A 158 3.33 -11.84 6.92
N ASP A 159 2.13 -12.09 6.42
CA ASP A 159 1.59 -13.44 6.24
C ASP A 159 2.43 -14.24 5.23
N MET A 160 2.85 -13.62 4.12
CA MET A 160 3.74 -14.24 3.13
C MET A 160 5.04 -14.73 3.77
N TYR A 161 5.65 -13.94 4.64
CA TYR A 161 6.88 -14.31 5.36
C TYR A 161 6.68 -15.45 6.37
N SER A 162 5.46 -15.86 6.67
CA SER A 162 5.17 -17.06 7.46
C SER A 162 5.34 -18.37 6.65
N PHE A 163 5.33 -18.29 5.31
CA PHE A 163 5.47 -19.44 4.42
C PHE A 163 6.93 -19.68 4.02
N GLU A 164 7.41 -20.90 4.24
CA GLU A 164 8.78 -21.29 3.89
C GLU A 164 9.06 -21.16 2.39
N GLY A 165 8.06 -21.45 1.53
CA GLY A 165 8.16 -21.28 0.09
C GLY A 165 8.41 -19.84 -0.36
N PHE A 166 7.87 -18.86 0.37
CA PHE A 166 8.12 -17.45 0.10
C PHE A 166 9.55 -17.07 0.50
N LYS A 167 10.04 -17.57 1.61
CA LYS A 167 11.42 -17.31 2.06
C LYS A 167 12.46 -17.83 1.07
N GLN A 168 12.21 -18.98 0.45
CA GLN A 168 13.06 -19.51 -0.61
C GLN A 168 13.01 -18.63 -1.87
N PHE A 169 11.83 -18.18 -2.26
CA PHE A 169 11.64 -17.27 -3.39
C PHE A 169 12.29 -15.90 -3.16
N THR A 170 12.30 -15.38 -1.93
CA THR A 170 12.94 -14.10 -1.61
C THR A 170 14.46 -14.16 -1.71
N ALA A 171 15.05 -15.32 -1.47
CA ALA A 171 16.49 -15.50 -1.65
C ALA A 171 16.92 -15.37 -3.14
N GLU A 172 16.04 -15.79 -4.06
CA GLU A 172 16.25 -15.62 -5.51
C GLU A 172 16.05 -14.16 -5.96
N LEU A 173 15.17 -13.41 -5.27
CA LEU A 173 14.88 -12.00 -5.59
C LEU A 173 15.92 -11.00 -5.06
N ASP A 174 16.69 -11.36 -4.06
CA ASP A 174 17.74 -10.48 -3.52
C ASP A 174 18.88 -10.24 -4.55
N GLU A 175 18.93 -11.08 -5.61
CA GLU A 175 19.81 -10.86 -6.78
C GLU A 175 19.28 -9.78 -7.74
N LEU A 176 18.01 -9.37 -7.64
CA LEU A 176 17.43 -8.30 -8.45
C LEU A 176 17.69 -6.94 -7.79
N GLN A 177 18.66 -6.21 -8.30
CA GLN A 177 19.17 -4.95 -7.71
C GLN A 177 18.17 -3.78 -7.70
N GLU A 178 17.06 -3.83 -8.45
CA GLU A 178 16.06 -2.74 -8.52
C GLU A 178 14.63 -3.26 -8.43
N LEU A 179 14.06 -3.25 -7.21
CA LEU A 179 12.62 -3.34 -7.01
C LEU A 179 12.05 -1.92 -6.96
N ASP A 180 11.47 -1.45 -8.05
CA ASP A 180 10.65 -0.25 -8.02
C ASP A 180 9.23 -0.55 -7.47
N ASN A 181 8.44 0.49 -7.24
CA ASN A 181 7.10 0.35 -6.67
C ASN A 181 6.16 -0.49 -7.55
N GLU A 182 6.33 -0.48 -8.87
CA GLU A 182 5.50 -1.23 -9.81
C GLU A 182 5.80 -2.73 -9.72
N HIS A 183 7.08 -3.09 -9.65
CA HIS A 183 7.50 -4.48 -9.48
C HIS A 183 7.07 -5.05 -8.13
N ALA A 184 7.12 -4.26 -7.05
CA ALA A 184 6.63 -4.68 -5.73
C ALA A 184 5.12 -4.97 -5.74
N ILE A 185 4.31 -4.13 -6.39
CA ILE A 185 2.86 -4.33 -6.52
C ILE A 185 2.55 -5.56 -7.39
N ARG A 186 3.27 -5.76 -8.49
CA ARG A 186 3.14 -6.97 -9.32
C ARG A 186 3.45 -8.23 -8.53
N LEU A 187 4.52 -8.22 -7.75
CA LEU A 187 4.91 -9.35 -6.91
C LEU A 187 3.81 -9.75 -5.92
N LEU A 188 3.17 -8.77 -5.28
CA LEU A 188 2.03 -9.00 -4.39
C LEU A 188 0.81 -9.57 -5.14
N THR A 189 0.56 -9.09 -6.35
CA THR A 189 -0.53 -9.58 -7.21
C THR A 189 -0.28 -11.02 -7.64
N ASP A 190 0.95 -11.33 -8.06
CA ASP A 190 1.34 -12.68 -8.46
C ASP A 190 1.32 -13.65 -7.27
N TRP A 191 1.68 -13.19 -6.08
CA TRP A 191 1.58 -13.99 -4.87
C TRP A 191 0.15 -14.37 -4.54
N ASN A 192 -0.80 -13.44 -4.60
CA ASN A 192 -2.22 -13.76 -4.40
C ASN A 192 -2.69 -14.87 -5.34
N ASN A 193 -2.19 -14.92 -6.56
CA ASN A 193 -2.48 -15.99 -7.51
C ASN A 193 -1.81 -17.32 -7.12
N ILE A 194 -0.60 -17.29 -6.58
CA ILE A 194 0.12 -18.46 -6.09
C ILE A 194 -0.58 -19.00 -4.84
N GLU A 195 -0.95 -18.15 -3.91
CA GLU A 195 -1.68 -18.51 -2.70
C GLU A 195 -3.01 -19.18 -3.02
N ALA A 196 -3.80 -18.59 -3.94
CA ALA A 196 -5.06 -19.18 -4.38
C ALA A 196 -4.86 -20.59 -5.00
N LYS A 197 -3.78 -20.80 -5.76
CA LYS A 197 -3.43 -22.10 -6.32
C LYS A 197 -3.03 -23.12 -5.25
N GLU A 198 -2.27 -22.69 -4.23
CA GLU A 198 -1.88 -23.58 -3.14
C GLU A 198 -3.08 -23.94 -2.25
N TYR A 199 -3.97 -22.99 -1.95
CA TYR A 199 -5.24 -23.31 -1.28
C TYR A 199 -6.10 -24.27 -2.10
N ALA A 200 -6.17 -24.11 -3.41
CA ALA A 200 -6.88 -25.04 -4.29
C ALA A 200 -6.27 -26.46 -4.24
N LYS A 201 -4.94 -26.58 -4.24
CA LYS A 201 -4.25 -27.89 -4.09
C LYS A 201 -4.57 -28.55 -2.73
N ILE A 202 -4.53 -27.77 -1.64
CA ILE A 202 -4.88 -28.26 -0.30
C ILE A 202 -6.34 -28.72 -0.26
N ALA A 203 -7.27 -27.94 -0.84
CA ALA A 203 -8.69 -28.32 -0.92
C ALA A 203 -8.90 -29.60 -1.71
N ILE A 204 -8.26 -29.72 -2.88
CA ILE A 204 -8.32 -30.94 -3.69
C ILE A 204 -7.72 -32.14 -2.94
N GLY A 205 -6.60 -31.95 -2.24
CA GLY A 205 -5.99 -32.97 -1.39
C GLY A 205 -6.96 -33.46 -0.31
N ARG A 206 -7.63 -32.53 0.39
CA ARG A 206 -8.63 -32.85 1.40
C ARG A 206 -9.84 -33.59 0.84
N ILE A 207 -10.35 -33.19 -0.32
CA ILE A 207 -11.46 -33.90 -1.00
C ILE A 207 -11.07 -35.34 -1.29
N LYS A 208 -9.88 -35.58 -1.87
CA LYS A 208 -9.39 -36.94 -2.15
C LYS A 208 -9.26 -37.79 -0.89
N THR A 209 -8.80 -37.20 0.22
CA THR A 209 -8.70 -37.88 1.52
C THR A 209 -10.08 -38.27 2.04
N ILE A 210 -11.09 -37.39 1.92
CA ILE A 210 -12.46 -37.68 2.29
C ILE A 210 -13.03 -38.81 1.43
N GLU A 211 -12.87 -38.77 0.11
CA GLU A 211 -13.31 -39.83 -0.82
C GLU A 211 -12.68 -41.18 -0.49
N GLN A 212 -11.39 -41.17 -0.10
CA GLN A 212 -10.69 -42.38 0.32
C GLN A 212 -11.24 -42.94 1.63
N PHE A 213 -11.54 -42.04 2.59
CA PHE A 213 -12.16 -42.41 3.85
C PHE A 213 -13.58 -43.01 3.64
N GLU A 214 -14.40 -42.39 2.81
CA GLU A 214 -15.70 -42.92 2.43
C GLU A 214 -15.59 -44.32 1.78
N LYS A 215 -14.57 -44.51 0.95
CA LYS A 215 -14.33 -45.83 0.34
C LYS A 215 -14.02 -46.89 1.38
N PHE A 216 -13.21 -46.57 2.40
CA PHE A 216 -12.93 -47.52 3.50
C PHE A 216 -14.18 -47.86 4.29
N ILE A 217 -15.07 -46.93 4.57
CA ILE A 217 -16.34 -47.16 5.24
C ILE A 217 -17.24 -48.04 4.36
N ARG A 218 -17.37 -47.77 3.08
CA ARG A 218 -18.24 -48.51 2.16
C ARG A 218 -17.76 -49.95 1.89
N THR A 219 -16.46 -50.20 2.00
CA THR A 219 -15.85 -51.53 1.78
C THR A 219 -15.70 -52.33 3.05
N ASP A 220 -16.27 -51.87 4.17
CA ASP A 220 -16.20 -52.49 5.49
C ASP A 220 -14.74 -52.82 5.90
N ALA A 221 -13.85 -51.84 5.65
CA ALA A 221 -12.44 -51.96 5.95
C ALA A 221 -12.21 -52.13 7.47
N SER A 222 -11.18 -52.91 7.86
CA SER A 222 -10.85 -53.13 9.26
C SER A 222 -10.72 -51.83 10.03
N GLU A 223 -11.55 -51.66 11.06
CA GLU A 223 -11.57 -50.45 11.89
C GLU A 223 -10.18 -50.21 12.52
N ARG A 224 -9.59 -51.23 13.12
CA ARG A 224 -8.33 -51.12 13.86
C ARG A 224 -7.11 -50.96 12.96
N ASP A 225 -7.08 -51.64 11.82
CA ASP A 225 -5.87 -51.72 11.01
C ASP A 225 -5.84 -50.70 9.88
N VAL A 226 -7.03 -50.22 9.43
CA VAL A 226 -7.17 -49.31 8.31
C VAL A 226 -7.74 -47.95 8.77
N ILE A 227 -8.95 -47.95 9.35
CA ILE A 227 -9.65 -46.70 9.67
C ILE A 227 -8.93 -45.92 10.76
N GLN A 228 -8.53 -46.56 11.85
CA GLN A 228 -7.80 -45.89 12.92
C GLN A 228 -6.46 -45.33 12.46
N LYS A 229 -5.68 -46.10 11.66
CA LYS A 229 -4.43 -45.62 11.10
C LYS A 229 -4.64 -44.39 10.19
N PHE A 230 -5.70 -44.41 9.39
CA PHE A 230 -6.01 -43.32 8.49
C PHE A 230 -6.42 -42.04 9.27
N LEU A 231 -7.16 -42.19 10.35
CA LEU A 231 -7.51 -41.06 11.23
C LEU A 231 -6.30 -40.52 12.02
N GLU A 232 -5.33 -41.37 12.34
CA GLU A 232 -4.05 -40.91 12.93
C GLU A 232 -3.24 -40.04 11.95
N GLU A 233 -3.24 -40.40 10.66
CA GLU A 233 -2.58 -39.65 9.61
C GLU A 233 -3.32 -38.36 9.25
N PHE A 234 -4.66 -38.39 9.30
CA PHE A 234 -5.54 -37.27 8.95
C PHE A 234 -6.51 -36.90 10.07
N PRO A 235 -6.05 -36.46 11.25
CA PRO A 235 -6.89 -36.20 12.43
C PRO A 235 -7.93 -35.10 12.20
N TRP A 236 -7.71 -34.19 11.25
CA TRP A 236 -8.65 -33.15 10.86
C TRP A 236 -9.98 -33.67 10.27
N LEU A 237 -10.04 -34.95 9.89
CA LEU A 237 -11.30 -35.61 9.50
C LEU A 237 -12.29 -35.74 10.65
N LEU A 238 -11.80 -35.82 11.89
CA LEU A 238 -12.63 -35.84 13.10
C LEU A 238 -13.05 -34.44 13.55
N ASP A 239 -12.08 -33.51 13.56
CA ASP A 239 -12.29 -32.11 13.86
C ASP A 239 -11.24 -31.28 13.09
N PRO A 240 -11.66 -30.27 12.31
CA PRO A 240 -10.74 -29.43 11.55
C PRO A 240 -9.61 -28.79 12.38
N LYS A 241 -9.79 -28.67 13.70
CA LYS A 241 -8.80 -28.12 14.63
C LYS A 241 -7.84 -29.16 15.19
N MET A 242 -8.10 -30.43 14.98
CA MET A 242 -7.22 -31.50 15.45
C MET A 242 -5.95 -31.59 14.62
N SER A 243 -4.80 -31.50 15.29
CA SER A 243 -3.48 -31.71 14.69
C SER A 243 -2.87 -33.08 15.02
N LYS A 244 -3.39 -33.75 16.05
CA LYS A 244 -2.92 -35.07 16.49
C LYS A 244 -4.09 -35.92 16.97
N PHE A 245 -4.02 -37.20 16.68
CA PHE A 245 -4.91 -38.24 17.16
C PHE A 245 -4.07 -39.41 17.65
N GLU A 246 -4.31 -39.86 18.88
CA GLU A 246 -3.62 -41.05 19.44
C GLU A 246 -4.64 -42.14 19.62
N ARG A 247 -4.26 -43.41 19.24
CA ARG A 247 -5.09 -44.58 19.43
C ARG A 247 -5.33 -44.86 20.93
N GLU A 248 -6.20 -45.84 21.18
CA GLU A 248 -6.44 -46.39 22.51
C GLU A 248 -5.13 -46.58 23.29
N ILE A 249 -4.94 -45.75 24.30
CA ILE A 249 -3.82 -45.86 25.23
C ILE A 249 -4.29 -46.74 26.36
N THR A 250 -3.68 -47.93 26.51
CA THR A 250 -3.96 -48.82 27.66
C THR A 250 -3.63 -48.09 28.98
N TYR A 251 -4.45 -48.29 30.00
CA TYR A 251 -4.30 -47.66 31.32
C TYR A 251 -2.87 -47.79 31.88
N THR A 252 -2.21 -48.90 31.59
CA THR A 252 -0.80 -49.17 31.96
C THR A 252 0.20 -48.25 31.27
N ASN A 253 -0.09 -47.79 30.05
CA ASN A 253 0.79 -46.88 29.32
C ASN A 253 0.56 -45.40 29.70
N LEU A 254 -0.68 -45.05 30.12
CA LEU A 254 -0.99 -43.74 30.69
C LEU A 254 -0.25 -43.50 32.01
N LEU A 255 -0.18 -44.52 32.87
CA LEU A 255 0.51 -44.46 34.17
C LEU A 255 2.05 -44.44 34.08
N LYS A 256 2.61 -44.79 32.93
CA LYS A 256 4.06 -44.69 32.66
C LYS A 256 4.50 -43.33 32.07
N ARG A 257 3.57 -42.47 31.67
CA ARG A 257 3.85 -41.13 31.11
C ARG A 257 3.81 -40.00 32.15
N ASN A 258 3.37 -40.28 33.38
CA ASN A 258 3.49 -39.45 34.57
C ASN A 258 4.62 -39.95 35.44
#